data_340a5feb87758880dc2fcb31834c565a
#
_entry.id   340a5feb87758880dc2fcb31834c565a
#
_cell.length_a   1.000
_cell.length_b   1.000
_cell.length_c   1.000
_cell.angle_alpha   90.00
_cell.angle_beta   90.00
_cell.angle_gamma   90.00
#
_symmetry.space_group_name_H-M   'P 1'
#
loop_
_entity.id
_entity.type
_entity.pdbx_description
1 polymer ?
#
loop_
_entity_poly.entity_id
_entity_poly.type
_entity_poly.pdbx_seq_one_letter_code
_entity_poly.pdbx_strand_id
1 'polypeptide(L)'
;MHSDGYYFGTTLAKRIDYFAFPRTGSHFLWTSLTGMLDLVFFPNQFVDNPEARQRNDELNPLATYAMKLREDGVPFQPVYIDAAPNGVHGTPRLSDHPLLLLIRDPHPTIYSWYHTSVDRWGAKVDDVPAWIAEAYRSYAKFYDDALALHRANPARVHLVRFEELKASATVLAGVAAFIGVRPKLSPEFVFEWTRFERMTRPGQRTFYRTGDSVTWKADTQWRDWLRAAAPGDFSRFGYPEST
;
A
#
# COMPACT_ATOMS: atom_id res chain seq x y z
N MET A 1 -5.23 18.06 15.76
CA MET A 1 -4.80 19.22 14.96
C MET A 1 -4.57 18.72 13.55
N HIS A 2 -5.34 19.23 12.62
CA HIS A 2 -5.61 18.61 11.33
C HIS A 2 -4.47 18.78 10.34
N SER A 3 -4.34 17.80 9.48
CA SER A 3 -3.49 17.75 8.29
C SER A 3 -3.77 18.89 7.25
N ASP A 4 -4.42 19.93 7.65
CA ASP A 4 -4.84 21.05 6.79
C ASP A 4 -3.69 22.01 6.43
N GLY A 5 -2.48 21.68 6.85
CA GLY A 5 -1.32 22.57 6.69
C GLY A 5 -0.51 22.40 5.40
N TYR A 6 -0.83 21.45 4.56
CA TYR A 6 -0.08 21.23 3.31
C TYR A 6 -0.89 21.69 2.10
N TYR A 7 -1.29 22.95 2.12
CA TYR A 7 -1.77 23.62 0.93
C TYR A 7 -0.58 24.10 0.11
N PHE A 8 -0.46 23.61 -1.09
CA PHE A 8 0.43 24.19 -2.08
C PHE A 8 -0.22 25.48 -2.63
N GLY A 9 -0.22 26.56 -1.83
CA GLY A 9 -0.88 27.81 -2.15
C GLY A 9 -2.40 27.66 -2.34
N THR A 10 -2.98 28.37 -3.31
CA THR A 10 -4.41 28.36 -3.59
C THR A 10 -4.88 27.12 -4.36
N THR A 11 -4.00 26.23 -4.77
CA THR A 11 -4.37 25.00 -5.49
C THR A 11 -4.57 23.89 -4.50
N LEU A 12 -5.82 23.49 -4.28
CA LEU A 12 -6.17 22.34 -3.46
C LEU A 12 -5.62 21.06 -4.11
N ALA A 13 -4.84 20.29 -3.33
CA ALA A 13 -4.46 18.95 -3.73
C ALA A 13 -5.72 18.08 -3.90
N LYS A 14 -5.75 17.24 -4.92
CA LYS A 14 -6.79 16.24 -5.06
C LYS A 14 -6.60 15.17 -4.01
N ARG A 15 -7.47 15.09 -3.03
CA ARG A 15 -7.37 14.15 -1.93
C ARG A 15 -7.96 12.79 -2.32
N ILE A 16 -7.28 11.74 -1.91
CA ILE A 16 -7.70 10.34 -2.08
C ILE A 16 -7.46 9.63 -0.75
N ASP A 17 -8.46 8.94 -0.28
CA ASP A 17 -8.28 8.04 0.85
C ASP A 17 -7.64 6.73 0.38
N TYR A 18 -6.83 6.14 1.23
CA TYR A 18 -6.15 4.90 0.95
C TYR A 18 -6.29 3.91 2.10
N PHE A 19 -6.70 2.69 1.79
CA PHE A 19 -6.73 1.59 2.74
C PHE A 19 -6.04 0.35 2.18
N ALA A 20 -5.27 -0.29 3.04
CA ALA A 20 -4.59 -1.55 2.73
C ALA A 20 -4.32 -2.31 4.03
N PHE A 21 -4.37 -3.62 3.97
CA PHE A 21 -3.89 -4.45 5.06
C PHE A 21 -2.35 -4.39 5.13
N PRO A 22 -1.73 -4.63 6.31
CA PRO A 22 -0.28 -4.64 6.41
C PRO A 22 0.38 -5.55 5.38
N ARG A 23 1.49 -5.10 4.80
CA ARG A 23 2.34 -5.89 3.89
C ARG A 23 1.71 -6.28 2.55
N THR A 24 0.64 -5.63 2.14
CA THR A 24 0.02 -5.83 0.82
C THR A 24 0.77 -5.18 -0.34
N GLY A 25 1.84 -4.43 -0.09
CA GLY A 25 2.64 -3.80 -1.13
C GLY A 25 2.42 -2.31 -1.30
N SER A 26 1.92 -1.62 -0.27
CA SER A 26 1.68 -0.17 -0.27
C SER A 26 2.88 0.64 -0.76
N HIS A 27 4.09 0.32 -0.27
CA HIS A 27 5.30 1.02 -0.72
C HIS A 27 5.56 0.88 -2.22
N PHE A 28 5.28 -0.30 -2.80
CA PHE A 28 5.42 -0.50 -4.24
C PHE A 28 4.46 0.39 -5.02
N LEU A 29 3.18 0.39 -4.64
CA LEU A 29 2.17 1.26 -5.26
C LEU A 29 2.56 2.73 -5.10
N TRP A 30 2.94 3.16 -3.90
CA TRP A 30 3.32 4.55 -3.64
C TRP A 30 4.52 5.00 -4.44
N THR A 31 5.57 4.18 -4.53
CA THR A 31 6.75 4.48 -5.37
C THR A 31 6.35 4.63 -6.82
N SER A 32 5.48 3.76 -7.33
CA SER A 32 4.99 3.85 -8.70
C SER A 32 4.16 5.11 -8.93
N LEU A 33 3.24 5.44 -8.01
CA LEU A 33 2.44 6.66 -8.10
C LEU A 33 3.30 7.92 -7.98
N THR A 34 4.30 7.91 -7.12
CA THR A 34 5.24 9.03 -6.94
C THR A 34 6.02 9.32 -8.22
N GLY A 35 6.44 8.27 -8.95
CA GLY A 35 7.10 8.43 -10.24
C GLY A 35 6.17 8.90 -11.36
N MET A 36 4.88 8.61 -11.23
CA MET A 36 3.88 8.87 -12.28
C MET A 36 3.13 10.19 -12.09
N LEU A 37 2.87 10.59 -10.86
CA LEU A 37 1.99 11.72 -10.50
C LEU A 37 2.75 12.78 -9.71
N ASP A 38 2.15 13.98 -9.61
CA ASP A 38 2.55 15.01 -8.63
C ASP A 38 2.06 14.60 -7.24
N LEU A 39 2.62 13.52 -6.70
CA LEU A 39 2.13 12.89 -5.51
C LEU A 39 2.71 13.51 -4.25
N VAL A 40 1.83 13.94 -3.38
CA VAL A 40 2.15 14.27 -1.99
C VAL A 40 1.57 13.18 -1.11
N PHE A 41 2.43 12.46 -0.43
CA PHE A 41 2.04 11.35 0.44
C PHE A 41 2.38 11.68 1.90
N PHE A 42 1.37 11.61 2.76
CA PHE A 42 1.55 11.74 4.21
C PHE A 42 0.87 10.57 4.91
N PRO A 43 1.62 9.55 5.33
CA PRO A 43 1.09 8.61 6.31
C PRO A 43 0.85 9.38 7.61
N ASN A 44 -0.40 9.51 8.01
CA ASN A 44 -0.81 10.25 9.22
C ASN A 44 -0.07 9.79 10.50
N GLN A 45 0.37 8.53 10.54
CA GLN A 45 1.16 8.00 11.67
C GLN A 45 2.51 8.71 11.87
N PHE A 46 2.92 9.56 10.92
CA PHE A 46 4.20 10.26 10.98
C PHE A 46 4.04 11.79 11.21
N VAL A 47 2.82 12.30 11.18
CA VAL A 47 2.58 13.76 11.24
C VAL A 47 2.96 14.35 12.60
N ASP A 48 2.80 13.60 13.67
CA ASP A 48 3.05 14.10 15.05
C ASP A 48 4.46 13.76 15.58
N ASN A 49 5.27 13.04 14.80
CA ASN A 49 6.62 12.68 15.18
C ASN A 49 7.65 13.44 14.31
N PRO A 50 8.48 14.33 14.89
CA PRO A 50 9.50 15.10 14.14
C PRO A 50 10.49 14.23 13.36
N GLU A 51 10.93 13.11 13.95
CA GLU A 51 11.85 12.18 13.27
C GLU A 51 11.17 11.48 12.10
N ALA A 52 9.87 11.23 12.21
CA ALA A 52 9.08 10.65 11.14
C ALA A 52 8.76 11.69 10.05
N ARG A 53 8.64 12.98 10.38
CA ARG A 53 8.59 14.06 9.38
C ARG A 53 9.89 14.11 8.57
N GLN A 54 11.03 14.12 9.25
CA GLN A 54 12.33 14.09 8.58
C GLN A 54 12.47 12.88 7.66
N ARG A 55 12.09 11.68 8.14
CA ARG A 55 12.07 10.48 7.29
C ARG A 55 11.09 10.57 6.12
N ASN A 56 9.96 11.22 6.30
CA ASN A 56 8.99 11.41 5.23
C ASN A 56 9.54 12.37 4.17
N ASP A 57 10.24 13.42 4.58
CA ASP A 57 10.92 14.35 3.68
C ASP A 57 12.07 13.66 2.92
N GLU A 58 12.83 12.78 3.60
CA GLU A 58 13.86 11.95 2.98
C GLU A 58 13.28 10.91 2.01
N LEU A 59 12.11 10.34 2.33
CA LEU A 59 11.40 9.35 1.50
C LEU A 59 10.57 9.98 0.38
N ASN A 60 10.25 11.26 0.51
CA ASN A 60 9.47 12.00 -0.46
C ASN A 60 10.17 13.30 -0.92
N PRO A 61 11.36 13.19 -1.51
CA PRO A 61 12.05 14.35 -2.08
C PRO A 61 11.23 15.05 -3.17
N LEU A 62 10.17 14.39 -3.68
CA LEU A 62 9.27 14.95 -4.68
C LEU A 62 8.35 16.03 -4.11
N ALA A 63 8.03 16.04 -2.82
CA ALA A 63 7.28 17.15 -2.24
C ALA A 63 8.07 18.45 -2.36
N THR A 64 9.35 18.42 -2.01
CA THR A 64 10.26 19.57 -2.15
C THR A 64 10.45 19.94 -3.62
N TYR A 65 10.63 18.95 -4.49
CA TYR A 65 10.75 19.15 -5.94
C TYR A 65 9.49 19.72 -6.56
N ALA A 66 8.32 19.22 -6.15
CA ALA A 66 7.03 19.72 -6.60
C ALA A 66 6.81 21.18 -6.18
N MET A 67 7.21 21.56 -4.96
CA MET A 67 7.18 22.96 -4.52
C MET A 67 8.08 23.83 -5.42
N LYS A 68 9.27 23.37 -5.72
CA LYS A 68 10.20 24.10 -6.60
C LYS A 68 9.67 24.26 -8.02
N LEU A 69 9.12 23.20 -8.61
CA LEU A 69 8.51 23.28 -9.94
C LEU A 69 7.39 24.31 -10.00
N ARG A 70 6.64 24.46 -8.92
CA ARG A 70 5.59 25.47 -8.82
C ARG A 70 6.15 26.89 -8.73
N GLU A 71 7.20 27.10 -7.94
CA GLU A 71 7.90 28.38 -7.86
C GLU A 71 8.43 28.78 -9.26
N ASP A 72 8.86 27.79 -10.04
CA ASP A 72 9.34 27.96 -11.43
C ASP A 72 8.18 28.11 -12.45
N GLY A 73 6.91 28.14 -12.01
CA GLY A 73 5.74 28.31 -12.87
C GLY A 73 5.36 27.08 -13.70
N VAL A 74 5.88 25.91 -13.37
CA VAL A 74 5.53 24.66 -14.07
C VAL A 74 4.11 24.22 -13.67
N PRO A 75 3.23 23.83 -14.61
CA PRO A 75 1.92 23.31 -14.31
C PRO A 75 2.02 22.09 -13.37
N PHE A 76 1.30 22.15 -12.27
CA PHE A 76 1.37 21.18 -11.21
C PHE A 76 -0.04 20.82 -10.72
N GLN A 77 -0.34 19.53 -10.66
CA GLN A 77 -1.61 19.02 -10.15
C GLN A 77 -1.35 18.07 -8.98
N PRO A 78 -1.26 18.60 -7.75
CA PRO A 78 -0.91 17.78 -6.60
C PRO A 78 -2.02 16.77 -6.26
N VAL A 79 -1.60 15.57 -5.91
CA VAL A 79 -2.46 14.51 -5.39
C VAL A 79 -2.01 14.19 -3.97
N TYR A 80 -2.92 14.31 -3.02
CA TYR A 80 -2.69 13.94 -1.64
C TYR A 80 -3.30 12.57 -1.34
N ILE A 81 -2.49 11.61 -0.95
CA ILE A 81 -2.97 10.30 -0.49
C ILE A 81 -3.02 10.30 1.03
N ASP A 82 -4.21 10.25 1.57
CA ASP A 82 -4.47 10.06 2.99
C ASP A 82 -4.53 8.57 3.31
N ALA A 83 -3.38 8.04 3.69
CA ALA A 83 -3.35 6.73 4.33
C ALA A 83 -3.74 6.93 5.79
N ALA A 84 -5.02 6.80 6.09
CA ALA A 84 -5.52 6.98 7.44
C ALA A 84 -4.64 6.24 8.47
N PRO A 85 -4.38 6.81 9.66
CA PRO A 85 -3.52 6.20 10.69
C PRO A 85 -3.97 4.79 11.06
N ASN A 86 -5.25 4.52 10.88
CA ASN A 86 -5.90 3.24 11.12
C ASN A 86 -6.11 2.43 9.84
N GLY A 87 -5.62 2.89 8.68
CA GLY A 87 -5.76 2.21 7.40
C GLY A 87 -5.03 0.87 7.34
N VAL A 88 -4.15 0.63 8.30
CA VAL A 88 -3.42 -0.62 8.48
C VAL A 88 -4.19 -1.60 9.38
N HIS A 89 -5.12 -1.11 10.23
CA HIS A 89 -5.86 -1.92 11.20
C HIS A 89 -7.30 -1.42 11.41
N GLY A 90 -7.70 -0.38 10.69
CA GLY A 90 -9.04 0.20 10.82
C GLY A 90 -10.04 -0.42 9.86
N THR A 91 -11.32 -0.28 10.15
CA THR A 91 -12.39 -0.65 9.22
C THR A 91 -12.40 0.34 8.05
N PRO A 92 -12.30 -0.14 6.80
CA PRO A 92 -12.42 0.71 5.62
C PRO A 92 -13.76 1.46 5.64
N ARG A 93 -13.70 2.75 5.36
CA ARG A 93 -14.89 3.61 5.34
C ARG A 93 -14.79 4.62 4.21
N LEU A 94 -15.93 5.00 3.66
CA LEU A 94 -16.02 6.09 2.73
C LEU A 94 -16.03 7.43 3.48
N SER A 95 -15.25 8.37 2.96
CA SER A 95 -15.36 9.80 3.22
C SER A 95 -16.00 10.50 2.00
N ASP A 96 -15.83 11.81 1.90
CA ASP A 96 -16.23 12.56 0.70
C ASP A 96 -15.23 12.40 -0.46
N HIS A 97 -14.09 11.74 -0.22
CA HIS A 97 -13.02 11.54 -1.20
C HIS A 97 -13.09 10.16 -1.86
N PRO A 98 -12.54 10.01 -3.09
CA PRO A 98 -12.34 8.71 -3.70
C PRO A 98 -11.47 7.81 -2.82
N LEU A 99 -11.75 6.53 -2.82
CA LEU A 99 -11.05 5.54 -2.01
C LEU A 99 -10.25 4.59 -2.91
N LEU A 100 -8.95 4.48 -2.64
CA LEU A 100 -8.07 3.50 -3.24
C LEU A 100 -7.85 2.35 -2.26
N LEU A 101 -8.17 1.15 -2.66
CA LEU A 101 -7.98 -0.09 -1.91
C LEU A 101 -6.89 -0.93 -2.55
N LEU A 102 -5.95 -1.43 -1.76
CA LEU A 102 -4.94 -2.39 -2.23
C LEU A 102 -5.16 -3.73 -1.54
N ILE A 103 -5.32 -4.78 -2.35
CA ILE A 103 -5.43 -6.18 -1.88
C ILE A 103 -4.28 -7.02 -2.44
N ARG A 104 -3.86 -8.01 -1.69
CA ARG A 104 -2.84 -8.99 -2.05
C ARG A 104 -3.21 -10.35 -1.49
N ASP A 105 -2.73 -11.43 -2.13
CA ASP A 105 -2.85 -12.80 -1.61
C ASP A 105 -2.55 -12.86 -0.10
N PRO A 106 -3.47 -13.41 0.71
CA PRO A 106 -3.31 -13.46 2.17
C PRO A 106 -2.06 -14.24 2.60
N HIS A 107 -1.70 -15.32 1.91
CA HIS A 107 -0.59 -16.18 2.34
C HIS A 107 0.76 -15.45 2.35
N PRO A 108 1.25 -14.88 1.23
CA PRO A 108 2.49 -14.09 1.26
C PRO A 108 2.36 -12.81 2.09
N THR A 109 1.15 -12.26 2.25
CA THR A 109 0.90 -11.07 3.06
C THR A 109 1.13 -11.35 4.54
N ILE A 110 0.49 -12.39 5.08
CA ILE A 110 0.58 -12.77 6.50
C ILE A 110 1.97 -13.29 6.84
N TYR A 111 2.58 -14.10 5.95
CA TYR A 111 3.98 -14.50 6.05
C TYR A 111 4.92 -13.30 6.18
N SER A 112 4.78 -12.33 5.28
CA SER A 112 5.58 -11.10 5.32
C SER A 112 5.31 -10.26 6.57
N TRP A 113 4.09 -10.25 7.06
CA TRP A 113 3.73 -9.51 8.27
C TRP A 113 4.34 -10.14 9.51
N TYR A 114 4.27 -11.47 9.66
CA TYR A 114 4.91 -12.20 10.75
C TYR A 114 6.41 -11.88 10.82
N HIS A 115 7.13 -12.11 9.74
CA HIS A 115 8.58 -11.87 9.71
C HIS A 115 8.95 -10.39 9.92
N THR A 116 8.12 -9.46 9.46
CA THR A 116 8.37 -8.05 9.76
C THR A 116 8.15 -7.74 11.23
N SER A 117 7.14 -8.32 11.84
CA SER A 117 6.85 -8.13 13.26
C SER A 117 7.96 -8.68 14.14
N VAL A 118 8.40 -9.90 13.86
CA VAL A 118 9.43 -10.58 14.66
C VAL A 118 10.82 -10.03 14.35
N ASP A 119 11.24 -10.07 13.08
CA ASP A 119 12.63 -9.81 12.69
C ASP A 119 12.99 -8.32 12.75
N ARG A 120 12.02 -7.46 12.51
CA ARG A 120 12.27 -6.01 12.42
C ARG A 120 11.79 -5.24 13.63
N TRP A 121 10.61 -5.57 14.15
CA TRP A 121 10.01 -4.84 15.27
C TRP A 121 10.23 -5.54 16.60
N GLY A 122 10.86 -6.73 16.60
CA GLY A 122 11.22 -7.48 17.82
C GLY A 122 9.99 -7.99 18.57
N ALA A 123 8.86 -8.18 17.87
CA ALA A 123 7.68 -8.74 18.50
C ALA A 123 7.96 -10.17 19.01
N LYS A 124 7.56 -10.43 20.25
CA LYS A 124 7.60 -11.77 20.81
C LYS A 124 6.27 -12.46 20.53
N VAL A 125 6.33 -13.61 19.88
CA VAL A 125 5.16 -14.43 19.52
C VAL A 125 5.36 -15.80 20.15
N ASP A 126 4.67 -16.06 21.24
CA ASP A 126 4.81 -17.33 21.99
C ASP A 126 4.04 -18.47 21.31
N ASP A 127 2.88 -18.18 20.70
CA ASP A 127 2.06 -19.15 19.95
C ASP A 127 1.88 -18.66 18.50
N VAL A 128 2.74 -19.17 17.62
CA VAL A 128 2.74 -18.76 16.21
C VAL A 128 1.48 -19.22 15.46
N PRO A 129 0.99 -20.47 15.61
CA PRO A 129 -0.29 -20.86 15.01
C PRO A 129 -1.46 -19.98 15.42
N ALA A 130 -1.60 -19.65 16.70
CA ALA A 130 -2.66 -18.76 17.17
C ALA A 130 -2.52 -17.35 16.59
N TRP A 131 -1.31 -16.81 16.50
CA TRP A 131 -1.03 -15.53 15.86
C TRP A 131 -1.42 -15.55 14.37
N ILE A 132 -1.06 -16.61 13.65
CA ILE A 132 -1.42 -16.80 12.23
C ILE A 132 -2.94 -16.82 12.08
N ALA A 133 -3.64 -17.62 12.88
CA ALA A 133 -5.11 -17.70 12.83
C ALA A 133 -5.76 -16.33 13.04
N GLU A 134 -5.27 -15.54 14.00
CA GLU A 134 -5.79 -14.19 14.24
C GLU A 134 -5.47 -13.23 13.10
N ALA A 135 -4.26 -13.30 12.53
CA ALA A 135 -3.87 -12.49 11.39
C ALA A 135 -4.77 -12.75 10.17
N TYR A 136 -5.13 -14.01 9.91
CA TYR A 136 -6.07 -14.37 8.83
C TYR A 136 -7.48 -13.89 9.12
N ARG A 137 -7.97 -13.98 10.37
CA ARG A 137 -9.29 -13.42 10.75
C ARG A 137 -9.31 -11.90 10.54
N SER A 138 -8.27 -11.22 10.97
CA SER A 138 -8.12 -9.76 10.78
C SER A 138 -8.08 -9.37 9.30
N TYR A 139 -7.34 -10.13 8.50
CA TYR A 139 -7.29 -9.95 7.05
C TYR A 139 -8.68 -10.14 6.42
N ALA A 140 -9.36 -11.23 6.76
CA ALA A 140 -10.67 -11.54 6.23
C ALA A 140 -11.68 -10.44 6.57
N LYS A 141 -11.74 -10.04 7.83
CA LYS A 141 -12.64 -8.97 8.28
C LYS A 141 -12.38 -7.66 7.53
N PHE A 142 -11.11 -7.28 7.41
CA PHE A 142 -10.73 -6.04 6.71
C PHE A 142 -11.21 -6.04 5.25
N TYR A 143 -10.97 -7.15 4.52
CA TYR A 143 -11.34 -7.21 3.11
C TYR A 143 -12.80 -7.55 2.84
N ASP A 144 -13.50 -8.21 3.75
CA ASP A 144 -14.95 -8.33 3.66
C ASP A 144 -15.60 -6.93 3.68
N ASP A 145 -15.18 -6.07 4.62
CA ASP A 145 -15.64 -4.68 4.71
C ASP A 145 -15.23 -3.85 3.46
N ALA A 146 -13.96 -3.98 3.04
CA ALA A 146 -13.43 -3.26 1.88
C ALA A 146 -14.13 -3.62 0.56
N LEU A 147 -14.35 -4.92 0.32
CA LEU A 147 -15.04 -5.38 -0.88
C LEU A 147 -16.53 -5.06 -0.86
N ALA A 148 -17.15 -5.02 0.31
CA ALA A 148 -18.53 -4.55 0.45
C ALA A 148 -18.64 -3.07 0.04
N LEU A 149 -17.71 -2.22 0.48
CA LEU A 149 -17.64 -0.81 0.07
C LEU A 149 -17.42 -0.67 -1.45
N HIS A 150 -16.49 -1.45 -2.01
CA HIS A 150 -16.21 -1.43 -3.45
C HIS A 150 -17.45 -1.81 -4.27
N ARG A 151 -18.14 -2.90 -3.91
CA ARG A 151 -19.37 -3.34 -4.60
C ARG A 151 -20.50 -2.30 -4.52
N ALA A 152 -20.65 -1.67 -3.36
CA ALA A 152 -21.69 -0.66 -3.15
C ALA A 152 -21.38 0.68 -3.84
N ASN A 153 -20.11 0.99 -4.09
CA ASN A 153 -19.67 2.30 -4.57
C ASN A 153 -18.57 2.19 -5.65
N PRO A 154 -18.79 1.49 -6.76
CA PRO A 154 -17.74 1.20 -7.74
C PRO A 154 -17.15 2.45 -8.41
N ALA A 155 -17.91 3.55 -8.49
CA ALA A 155 -17.43 4.81 -9.04
C ALA A 155 -16.52 5.59 -8.07
N ARG A 156 -16.58 5.28 -6.77
CA ARG A 156 -15.84 6.00 -5.71
C ARG A 156 -14.75 5.15 -5.05
N VAL A 157 -14.75 3.86 -5.29
CA VAL A 157 -13.82 2.91 -4.68
C VAL A 157 -13.12 2.14 -5.78
N HIS A 158 -11.81 2.30 -5.87
CA HIS A 158 -10.98 1.57 -6.84
C HIS A 158 -10.17 0.51 -6.13
N LEU A 159 -10.34 -0.73 -6.57
CA LEU A 159 -9.61 -1.88 -6.03
C LEU A 159 -8.40 -2.19 -6.90
N VAL A 160 -7.23 -2.19 -6.31
CA VAL A 160 -5.97 -2.59 -6.93
C VAL A 160 -5.54 -3.93 -6.38
N ARG A 161 -5.27 -4.89 -7.26
CA ARG A 161 -4.64 -6.16 -6.88
C ARG A 161 -3.13 -6.05 -7.03
N PHE A 162 -2.40 -6.41 -5.98
CA PHE A 162 -0.94 -6.32 -5.98
C PHE A 162 -0.30 -7.17 -7.08
N GLU A 163 -0.86 -8.34 -7.33
CA GLU A 163 -0.39 -9.27 -8.35
C GLU A 163 -0.54 -8.67 -9.75
N GLU A 164 -1.68 -8.03 -10.03
CA GLU A 164 -1.95 -7.33 -11.28
C GLU A 164 -1.07 -6.08 -11.43
N LEU A 165 -0.88 -5.34 -10.33
CA LEU A 165 0.03 -4.18 -10.28
C LEU A 165 1.47 -4.56 -10.62
N LYS A 166 1.92 -5.76 -10.19
CA LYS A 166 3.24 -6.30 -10.56
C LYS A 166 3.32 -6.83 -11.99
N ALA A 167 2.21 -7.15 -12.59
CA ALA A 167 2.16 -7.80 -13.89
C ALA A 167 1.93 -6.83 -15.04
N SER A 168 1.32 -5.65 -14.80
CA SER A 168 0.88 -4.78 -15.90
C SER A 168 0.88 -3.30 -15.54
N ALA A 169 1.43 -2.49 -16.47
CA ALA A 169 1.36 -1.04 -16.43
C ALA A 169 -0.09 -0.50 -16.55
N THR A 170 -1.02 -1.29 -17.11
CA THR A 170 -2.41 -0.87 -17.27
C THR A 170 -3.09 -0.61 -15.94
N VAL A 171 -2.66 -1.27 -14.87
CA VAL A 171 -3.16 -1.04 -13.51
C VAL A 171 -2.81 0.37 -13.04
N LEU A 172 -1.58 0.81 -13.28
CA LEU A 172 -1.16 2.19 -12.97
C LEU A 172 -1.95 3.22 -13.79
N ALA A 173 -2.18 2.94 -15.07
CA ALA A 173 -3.03 3.79 -15.92
C ALA A 173 -4.47 3.87 -15.37
N GLY A 174 -5.03 2.74 -14.94
CA GLY A 174 -6.35 2.66 -14.30
C GLY A 174 -6.43 3.49 -13.02
N VAL A 175 -5.40 3.44 -12.18
CA VAL A 175 -5.33 4.26 -10.96
C VAL A 175 -5.29 5.75 -11.31
N ALA A 176 -4.47 6.18 -12.27
CA ALA A 176 -4.41 7.58 -12.70
C ALA A 176 -5.75 8.08 -13.26
N ALA A 177 -6.41 7.25 -14.06
CA ALA A 177 -7.73 7.55 -14.62
C ALA A 177 -8.79 7.67 -13.51
N PHE A 178 -8.78 6.75 -12.54
CA PHE A 178 -9.68 6.80 -11.38
C PHE A 178 -9.47 8.07 -10.55
N ILE A 179 -8.22 8.43 -10.30
CA ILE A 179 -7.88 9.67 -9.62
C ILE A 179 -8.30 10.89 -10.47
N GLY A 180 -8.38 10.73 -11.78
CA GLY A 180 -8.73 11.81 -12.73
C GLY A 180 -7.60 12.84 -12.84
N VAL A 181 -6.36 12.37 -12.91
CA VAL A 181 -5.15 13.18 -13.10
C VAL A 181 -4.37 12.67 -14.32
N ARG A 182 -3.69 13.59 -14.98
CA ARG A 182 -2.82 13.24 -16.11
C ARG A 182 -1.46 12.80 -15.57
N PRO A 183 -0.98 11.59 -15.93
CA PRO A 183 0.36 11.16 -15.59
C PRO A 183 1.45 12.08 -16.17
N LYS A 184 2.49 12.38 -15.42
CA LYS A 184 3.70 13.06 -15.88
C LYS A 184 4.58 12.15 -16.71
N LEU A 185 4.80 10.94 -16.20
CA LEU A 185 5.50 9.88 -16.90
C LEU A 185 4.51 8.82 -17.32
N SER A 186 4.75 8.19 -18.46
CA SER A 186 3.85 7.12 -18.90
C SER A 186 3.81 5.98 -17.90
N PRO A 187 2.65 5.35 -17.67
CA PRO A 187 2.53 4.18 -16.80
C PRO A 187 3.50 3.05 -17.16
N GLU A 188 3.78 2.85 -18.45
CA GLU A 188 4.72 1.85 -18.96
C GLU A 188 6.15 2.15 -18.53
N PHE A 189 6.58 3.41 -18.66
CA PHE A 189 7.92 3.82 -18.21
C PHE A 189 8.09 3.63 -16.72
N VAL A 190 7.09 4.08 -15.92
CA VAL A 190 7.13 3.94 -14.47
C VAL A 190 7.12 2.48 -14.06
N PHE A 191 6.28 1.65 -14.70
CA PHE A 191 6.20 0.22 -14.45
C PHE A 191 7.55 -0.47 -14.67
N GLU A 192 8.21 -0.20 -15.78
CA GLU A 192 9.55 -0.74 -16.07
C GLU A 192 10.60 -0.22 -15.08
N TRP A 193 10.52 1.03 -14.68
CA TRP A 193 11.47 1.64 -13.77
C TRP A 193 11.31 1.16 -12.32
N THR A 194 10.07 0.87 -11.89
CA THR A 194 9.75 0.41 -10.55
C THR A 194 9.71 -1.11 -10.43
N ARG A 195 10.16 -1.85 -11.46
CA ARG A 195 10.28 -3.31 -11.34
C ARG A 195 11.00 -3.70 -10.05
N PHE A 196 10.49 -4.72 -9.41
CA PHE A 196 10.91 -5.12 -8.07
C PHE A 196 12.42 -5.40 -8.00
N GLU A 197 12.98 -5.96 -9.08
CA GLU A 197 14.40 -6.27 -9.22
C GLU A 197 15.28 -5.01 -9.20
N ARG A 198 14.72 -3.86 -9.61
CA ARG A 198 15.43 -2.56 -9.58
C ARG A 198 15.30 -1.86 -8.24
N MET A 199 14.24 -2.15 -7.48
CA MET A 199 13.96 -1.54 -6.18
C MET A 199 14.66 -2.25 -5.03
N THR A 200 15.05 -3.50 -5.21
CA THR A 200 15.80 -4.29 -4.23
C THR A 200 17.30 -4.08 -4.45
N ARG A 201 17.96 -3.38 -3.53
CA ARG A 201 19.43 -3.29 -3.54
C ARG A 201 20.03 -4.39 -2.66
N PRO A 202 21.03 -5.15 -3.15
CA PRO A 202 21.74 -6.11 -2.33
C PRO A 202 22.28 -5.45 -1.06
N GLY A 203 22.07 -6.08 0.10
CA GLY A 203 22.61 -5.61 1.38
C GLY A 203 21.78 -4.51 2.08
N GLN A 204 20.77 -3.94 1.47
CA GLN A 204 19.86 -3.03 2.18
C GLN A 204 18.73 -3.82 2.83
N ARG A 205 18.51 -3.63 4.12
CA ARG A 205 17.28 -4.05 4.83
C ARG A 205 16.12 -3.14 4.41
N THR A 206 15.69 -3.30 3.17
CA THR A 206 14.58 -2.51 2.62
C THR A 206 13.24 -3.09 3.08
N PHE A 207 12.18 -2.27 2.99
CA PHE A 207 10.80 -2.74 3.14
C PHE A 207 10.40 -3.76 2.06
N TYR A 208 11.18 -3.83 1.00
CA TYR A 208 11.06 -4.77 -0.09
C TYR A 208 11.86 -6.02 0.27
N ARG A 209 11.19 -7.10 0.65
CA ARG A 209 11.81 -8.43 0.70
C ARG A 209 12.02 -8.91 -0.75
N THR A 210 11.76 -10.12 -1.05
CA THR A 210 11.97 -10.69 -2.38
C THR A 210 10.90 -10.30 -3.41
N GLY A 211 9.78 -9.67 -3.00
CA GLY A 211 8.59 -9.48 -3.85
C GLY A 211 7.97 -10.78 -4.34
N ASP A 212 8.56 -11.88 -3.91
CA ASP A 212 8.17 -13.22 -4.29
C ASP A 212 6.92 -13.62 -3.52
N SER A 213 5.92 -14.10 -4.25
CA SER A 213 4.68 -14.61 -3.69
C SER A 213 4.77 -16.07 -3.26
N VAL A 214 5.91 -16.74 -3.49
CA VAL A 214 6.07 -18.18 -3.27
C VAL A 214 7.07 -18.57 -2.17
N THR A 215 7.85 -17.63 -1.64
CA THR A 215 8.86 -17.90 -0.60
C THR A 215 8.27 -18.65 0.62
N TRP A 216 7.05 -18.30 1.04
CA TRP A 216 6.38 -18.96 2.14
C TRP A 216 6.11 -20.45 1.89
N LYS A 217 5.98 -20.86 0.61
CA LYS A 217 5.78 -22.27 0.23
C LYS A 217 7.02 -23.11 0.45
N ALA A 218 8.21 -22.52 0.38
CA ALA A 218 9.48 -23.20 0.63
C ALA A 218 9.78 -23.32 2.12
N ASP A 219 9.16 -22.51 2.97
CA ASP A 219 9.36 -22.53 4.43
C ASP A 219 8.53 -23.66 5.06
N THR A 220 9.23 -24.75 5.42
CA THR A 220 8.61 -25.95 5.96
C THR A 220 7.93 -25.69 7.30
N GLN A 221 8.63 -24.95 8.18
CA GLN A 221 8.11 -24.61 9.50
C GLN A 221 6.85 -23.72 9.40
N TRP A 222 6.88 -22.74 8.49
CA TRP A 222 5.71 -21.92 8.23
C TRP A 222 4.51 -22.73 7.76
N ARG A 223 4.72 -23.68 6.86
CA ARG A 223 3.63 -24.56 6.37
C ARG A 223 3.02 -25.40 7.48
N ASP A 224 3.84 -25.87 8.43
CA ASP A 224 3.35 -26.64 9.57
C ASP A 224 2.52 -25.76 10.51
N TRP A 225 2.96 -24.55 10.81
CA TRP A 225 2.20 -23.58 11.57
C TRP A 225 0.90 -23.16 10.87
N LEU A 226 0.97 -22.95 9.55
CA LEU A 226 -0.20 -22.60 8.74
C LEU A 226 -1.25 -23.72 8.76
N ARG A 227 -0.80 -24.97 8.66
CA ARG A 227 -1.69 -26.14 8.77
C ARG A 227 -2.33 -26.23 10.16
N ALA A 228 -1.57 -25.99 11.21
CA ALA A 228 -2.08 -25.95 12.58
C ALA A 228 -3.05 -24.79 12.83
N ALA A 229 -2.81 -23.63 12.22
CA ALA A 229 -3.69 -22.46 12.32
C ALA A 229 -5.02 -22.65 11.58
N ALA A 230 -5.08 -23.57 10.59
CA ALA A 230 -6.25 -23.87 9.76
C ALA A 230 -7.00 -22.60 9.28
N PRO A 231 -6.33 -21.71 8.55
CA PRO A 231 -6.99 -20.51 8.02
C PRO A 231 -8.11 -20.94 7.07
N GLY A 232 -9.22 -20.25 7.08
CA GLY A 232 -10.37 -20.58 6.24
C GLY A 232 -10.13 -20.35 4.73
N ASP A 233 -11.19 -20.52 3.94
CA ASP A 233 -11.21 -20.27 2.50
C ASP A 233 -11.15 -18.77 2.19
N PHE A 234 -10.25 -18.38 1.28
CA PHE A 234 -10.05 -17.00 0.79
C PHE A 234 -10.45 -16.83 -0.68
N SER A 235 -11.08 -17.83 -1.29
CA SER A 235 -11.56 -17.78 -2.68
C SER A 235 -12.50 -16.60 -2.94
N ARG A 236 -13.29 -16.19 -1.94
CA ARG A 236 -14.17 -15.02 -2.00
C ARG A 236 -13.44 -13.70 -2.24
N PHE A 237 -12.15 -13.65 -1.98
CA PHE A 237 -11.29 -12.52 -2.31
C PHE A 237 -10.59 -12.66 -3.67
N GLY A 238 -10.87 -13.76 -4.39
CA GLY A 238 -10.24 -14.08 -5.67
C GLY A 238 -8.87 -14.75 -5.53
N TYR A 239 -8.57 -15.29 -4.36
CA TYR A 239 -7.36 -16.07 -4.11
C TYR A 239 -7.77 -17.51 -3.80
N PRO A 240 -7.51 -18.46 -4.73
CA PRO A 240 -7.86 -19.86 -4.50
C PRO A 240 -7.08 -20.42 -3.31
N GLU A 241 -7.62 -21.48 -2.72
CA GLU A 241 -6.90 -22.23 -1.69
C GLU A 241 -5.53 -22.65 -2.24
N SER A 242 -4.50 -22.34 -1.48
CA SER A 242 -3.15 -22.82 -1.79
C SER A 242 -3.06 -24.25 -1.30
N THR A 243 -3.26 -25.18 -2.22
CA THR A 243 -2.96 -26.61 -2.02
C THR A 243 -1.47 -26.83 -1.76
#